data_8eda0c9f2eaf9746dfd8f46bb39e85ae
#
_entry.id   8eda0c9f2eaf9746dfd8f46bb39e85ae
#
_cell.length_a   1.000
_cell.length_b   1.000
_cell.length_c   1.000
_cell.angle_alpha   90.00
_cell.angle_beta   90.00
_cell.angle_gamma   90.00
#
_symmetry.space_group_name_H-M   'P 1'
#
loop_
_entity.id
_entity.type
_entity.pdbx_description
1 polymer ?
#
loop_
_entity_poly.entity_id
_entity_poly.type
_entity_poly.pdbx_seq_one_letter_code
_entity_poly.pdbx_strand_id
1 'polypeptide(L)'
;NHFEKGVIEAGIVEVVFAIGLIVGASLLGVLGDRFDKIKTMVAGMMLMGVALFISGLLLPSTFYVFVVMSFLIGLAGPLFSAPFYAFIQTEIEPHLLGRVFSFVTSLSLLATPIGFGLAGLFTELTNVATLFAVAGVLIVLNAALAMKIK
;
A
#
# COMPACT_ATOMS: atom_id res chain seq x y z
N ASN A 1 -6.68 -16.68 -12.12
CA ASN A 1 -6.30 -15.36 -12.68
C ASN A 1 -7.56 -14.57 -13.06
N HIS A 2 -7.82 -13.44 -12.37
CA HIS A 2 -9.00 -12.60 -12.62
C HIS A 2 -9.07 -12.08 -14.07
N PHE A 3 -7.91 -11.83 -14.71
CA PHE A 3 -7.82 -11.31 -16.07
C PHE A 3 -7.56 -12.38 -17.14
N GLU A 4 -7.60 -13.66 -16.79
CA GLU A 4 -7.29 -14.79 -17.70
C GLU A 4 -5.95 -14.64 -18.44
N LYS A 5 -5.00 -13.96 -17.83
CA LYS A 5 -3.67 -13.66 -18.36
C LYS A 5 -2.61 -14.61 -17.80
N GLY A 6 -1.54 -14.78 -18.58
CA GLY A 6 -0.46 -15.71 -18.26
C GLY A 6 0.62 -15.15 -17.34
N VAL A 7 1.73 -15.88 -17.25
CA VAL A 7 2.88 -15.54 -16.39
C VAL A 7 3.57 -14.24 -16.86
N ILE A 8 3.57 -13.96 -18.17
CA ILE A 8 4.19 -12.75 -18.72
C ILE A 8 3.45 -11.51 -18.25
N GLU A 9 2.13 -11.53 -18.31
CA GLU A 9 1.29 -10.42 -17.87
C GLU A 9 1.41 -10.19 -16.35
N ALA A 10 1.53 -11.25 -15.57
CA ALA A 10 1.82 -11.12 -14.14
C ALA A 10 3.19 -10.47 -13.90
N GLY A 11 4.21 -10.84 -14.66
CA GLY A 11 5.53 -10.21 -14.63
C GLY A 11 5.49 -8.73 -15.00
N ILE A 12 4.70 -8.33 -16.00
CA ILE A 12 4.52 -6.91 -16.37
C ILE A 12 3.94 -6.12 -15.19
N VAL A 13 2.91 -6.63 -14.53
CA VAL A 13 2.29 -5.98 -13.37
C VAL A 13 3.32 -5.77 -12.26
N GLU A 14 4.15 -6.79 -11.99
CA GLU A 14 5.16 -6.73 -10.94
C GLU A 14 6.28 -5.72 -11.26
N VAL A 15 6.75 -5.70 -12.50
CA VAL A 15 7.76 -4.72 -12.96
C VAL A 15 7.20 -3.29 -12.88
N VAL A 16 5.98 -3.07 -13.33
CA VAL A 16 5.33 -1.75 -13.27
C VAL A 16 5.10 -1.30 -11.82
N PHE A 17 4.73 -2.21 -10.94
CA PHE A 17 4.64 -1.95 -9.50
C PHE A 17 6.02 -1.53 -8.92
N ALA A 18 7.09 -2.25 -9.27
CA ALA A 18 8.44 -1.93 -8.83
C ALA A 18 8.91 -0.56 -9.34
N ILE A 19 8.58 -0.20 -10.58
CA ILE A 19 8.84 1.15 -11.12
C ILE A 19 8.10 2.20 -10.29
N GLY A 20 6.85 1.94 -9.93
CA GLY A 20 6.08 2.81 -9.03
C GLY A 20 6.77 3.03 -7.69
N LEU A 21 7.30 1.97 -7.06
CA LEU A 21 8.08 2.06 -5.82
C LEU A 21 9.32 2.97 -5.98
N ILE A 22 10.07 2.80 -7.06
CA ILE A 22 11.28 3.60 -7.33
C ILE A 22 10.91 5.07 -7.53
N VAL A 23 9.87 5.35 -8.31
CA VAL A 23 9.39 6.72 -8.55
C VAL A 23 8.91 7.37 -7.25
N GLY A 24 8.11 6.66 -6.45
CA GLY A 24 7.63 7.16 -5.16
C GLY A 24 8.76 7.47 -4.18
N ALA A 25 9.75 6.59 -4.08
CA ALA A 25 10.92 6.81 -3.24
C ALA A 25 11.78 7.98 -3.75
N SER A 26 11.96 8.09 -5.06
CA SER A 26 12.72 9.17 -5.68
C SER A 26 12.08 10.54 -5.48
N LEU A 27 10.75 10.62 -5.59
CA LEU A 27 9.99 11.85 -5.32
C LEU A 27 10.23 12.34 -3.90
N LEU A 28 10.17 11.44 -2.91
CA LEU A 28 10.43 11.80 -1.52
C LEU A 28 11.91 12.21 -1.30
N GLY A 29 12.84 11.52 -1.96
CA GLY A 29 14.25 11.87 -1.90
C GLY A 29 14.55 13.28 -2.42
N VAL A 30 13.89 13.69 -3.52
CA VAL A 30 14.02 15.03 -4.08
C VAL A 30 13.33 16.10 -3.21
N LEU A 31 12.18 15.79 -2.63
CA LEU A 31 11.46 16.69 -1.73
C LEU A 31 12.19 16.91 -0.39
N GLY A 32 12.98 15.91 0.04
CA GLY A 32 13.71 15.97 1.31
C GLY A 32 12.77 16.23 2.50
N ASP A 33 13.16 17.16 3.39
CA ASP A 33 12.37 17.50 4.59
C ASP A 33 11.25 18.54 4.34
N ARG A 34 10.98 18.88 3.08
CA ARG A 34 9.99 19.92 2.72
C ARG A 34 8.55 19.46 2.81
N PHE A 35 8.29 18.16 3.01
CA PHE A 35 6.94 17.62 3.07
C PHE A 35 6.46 17.43 4.51
N ASP A 36 5.17 17.65 4.72
CA ASP A 36 4.49 17.31 5.99
C ASP A 36 4.32 15.78 6.06
N LYS A 37 5.01 15.15 7.02
CA LYS A 37 5.05 13.70 7.19
C LYS A 37 3.65 13.09 7.30
N ILE A 38 2.77 13.70 8.11
CA ILE A 38 1.42 13.18 8.35
C ILE A 38 0.57 13.31 7.08
N LYS A 39 0.62 14.46 6.41
CA LYS A 39 -0.14 14.68 5.17
C LYS A 39 0.31 13.74 4.05
N THR A 40 1.63 13.52 3.93
CA THR A 40 2.18 12.62 2.93
C THR A 40 1.80 11.15 3.22
N MET A 41 1.85 10.73 4.48
CA MET A 41 1.35 9.41 4.90
C MET A 41 -0.12 9.20 4.53
N VAL A 42 -0.97 10.16 4.88
CA VAL A 42 -2.41 10.09 4.58
C VAL A 42 -2.65 10.09 3.07
N ALA A 43 -1.93 10.91 2.32
CA ALA A 43 -2.01 10.93 0.85
C ALA A 43 -1.59 9.56 0.24
N GLY A 44 -0.53 8.95 0.75
CA GLY A 44 -0.11 7.61 0.35
C GLY A 44 -1.18 6.54 0.64
N MET A 45 -1.76 6.56 1.84
CA MET A 45 -2.86 5.66 2.20
C MET A 45 -4.10 5.87 1.31
N MET A 46 -4.50 7.11 1.06
CA MET A 46 -5.64 7.42 0.20
C MET A 46 -5.40 6.95 -1.23
N LEU A 47 -4.21 7.22 -1.79
CA LEU A 47 -3.84 6.78 -3.12
C LEU A 47 -3.87 5.25 -3.24
N MET A 48 -3.29 4.54 -2.26
CA MET A 48 -3.29 3.09 -2.21
C MET A 48 -4.71 2.52 -2.13
N GLY A 49 -5.53 3.04 -1.22
CA GLY A 49 -6.89 2.58 -1.01
C GLY A 49 -7.77 2.80 -2.23
N VAL A 50 -7.70 3.97 -2.87
CA VAL A 50 -8.44 4.28 -4.10
C VAL A 50 -7.99 3.39 -5.26
N ALA A 51 -6.68 3.20 -5.44
CA ALA A 51 -6.15 2.35 -6.51
C ALA A 51 -6.57 0.87 -6.32
N LEU A 52 -6.55 0.36 -5.09
CA LEU A 52 -7.06 -0.98 -4.77
C LEU A 52 -8.56 -1.11 -5.00
N PHE A 53 -9.34 -0.13 -4.58
CA PHE A 53 -10.80 -0.13 -4.79
C PHE A 53 -11.15 -0.14 -6.28
N ILE A 54 -10.52 0.72 -7.07
CA ILE A 54 -10.68 0.74 -8.53
C ILE A 54 -10.28 -0.60 -9.13
N SER A 55 -9.13 -1.17 -8.71
CA SER A 55 -8.67 -2.49 -9.16
C SER A 55 -9.69 -3.59 -8.91
N GLY A 56 -10.41 -3.52 -7.78
CA GLY A 56 -11.48 -4.48 -7.45
C GLY A 56 -12.75 -4.33 -8.31
N LEU A 57 -12.97 -3.18 -8.91
CA LEU A 57 -14.12 -2.93 -9.79
C LEU A 57 -13.83 -3.22 -11.26
N LEU A 58 -12.57 -3.54 -11.62
CA LEU A 58 -12.17 -3.76 -13.01
C LEU A 58 -12.72 -5.07 -13.56
N LEU A 59 -13.20 -5.01 -14.80
CA LEU A 59 -13.56 -6.18 -15.58
C LEU A 59 -12.32 -6.93 -16.08
N PRO A 60 -12.40 -8.24 -16.36
CA PRO A 60 -11.28 -9.02 -16.90
C PRO A 60 -10.65 -8.45 -18.19
N SER A 61 -11.45 -7.71 -18.97
CA SER A 61 -11.02 -7.06 -20.21
C SER A 61 -10.16 -5.80 -20.01
N THR A 62 -10.11 -5.25 -18.78
CA THR A 62 -9.43 -3.97 -18.47
C THR A 62 -8.04 -4.16 -17.87
N PHE A 63 -7.28 -5.12 -18.36
CA PHE A 63 -5.93 -5.45 -17.86
C PHE A 63 -4.98 -4.24 -17.81
N TYR A 64 -4.99 -3.40 -18.85
CA TYR A 64 -4.11 -2.22 -18.89
C TYR A 64 -4.42 -1.20 -17.78
N VAL A 65 -5.69 -1.05 -17.43
CA VAL A 65 -6.09 -0.19 -16.28
C VAL A 65 -5.55 -0.77 -14.97
N PHE A 66 -5.60 -2.09 -14.82
CA PHE A 66 -5.01 -2.76 -13.66
C PHE A 66 -3.50 -2.55 -13.56
N VAL A 67 -2.78 -2.58 -14.69
CA VAL A 67 -1.34 -2.25 -14.74
C VAL A 67 -1.07 -0.82 -14.25
N VAL A 68 -1.88 0.14 -14.68
CA VAL A 68 -1.78 1.53 -14.21
C VAL A 68 -2.07 1.63 -12.70
N MET A 69 -3.09 0.93 -12.21
CA MET A 69 -3.38 0.89 -10.77
C MET A 69 -2.23 0.27 -9.98
N SER A 70 -1.58 -0.76 -10.52
CA SER A 70 -0.39 -1.38 -9.89
C SER A 70 0.77 -0.39 -9.75
N PHE A 71 0.99 0.45 -10.75
CA PHE A 71 1.95 1.54 -10.66
C PHE A 71 1.61 2.51 -9.53
N LEU A 72 0.35 2.92 -9.42
CA LEU A 72 -0.11 3.83 -8.36
C LEU A 72 0.01 3.21 -6.97
N ILE A 73 -0.28 1.91 -6.83
CA ILE A 73 -0.10 1.18 -5.56
C ILE A 73 1.39 1.14 -5.20
N GLY A 74 2.26 0.85 -6.16
CA GLY A 74 3.70 0.88 -5.97
C GLY A 74 4.19 2.27 -5.52
N LEU A 75 3.76 3.32 -6.19
CA LEU A 75 4.09 4.70 -5.85
C LEU A 75 3.60 5.11 -4.45
N ALA A 76 2.43 4.63 -4.05
CA ALA A 76 1.85 4.92 -2.74
C ALA A 76 2.64 4.29 -1.58
N GLY A 77 3.31 3.17 -1.80
CA GLY A 77 4.07 2.47 -0.77
C GLY A 77 5.10 3.36 -0.06
N PRO A 78 6.09 3.94 -0.76
CA PRO A 78 7.04 4.87 -0.18
C PRO A 78 6.41 6.13 0.41
N LEU A 79 5.34 6.66 -0.21
CA LEU A 79 4.62 7.84 0.30
C LEU A 79 4.02 7.61 1.68
N PHE A 80 3.70 6.36 2.02
CA PHE A 80 3.29 5.99 3.37
C PHE A 80 4.47 5.61 4.25
N SER A 81 5.33 4.68 3.81
CA SER A 81 6.33 4.05 4.66
C SER A 81 7.46 5.00 5.07
N ALA A 82 7.98 5.81 4.16
CA ALA A 82 9.09 6.69 4.46
C ALA A 82 8.73 7.78 5.49
N PRO A 83 7.60 8.52 5.33
CA PRO A 83 7.18 9.45 6.37
C PRO A 83 6.81 8.77 7.69
N PHE A 84 6.28 7.56 7.66
CA PHE A 84 5.96 6.78 8.87
C PHE A 84 7.22 6.49 9.69
N TYR A 85 8.28 5.97 9.06
CA TYR A 85 9.55 5.73 9.74
C TYR A 85 10.23 7.02 10.18
N ALA A 86 10.18 8.09 9.37
CA ALA A 86 10.69 9.39 9.73
C ALA A 86 9.93 9.99 10.94
N PHE A 87 8.63 9.82 11.01
CA PHE A 87 7.82 10.23 12.15
C PHE A 87 8.24 9.50 13.44
N ILE A 88 8.37 8.17 13.39
CA ILE A 88 8.86 7.40 14.54
C ILE A 88 10.22 7.92 15.02
N GLN A 89 11.15 8.18 14.10
CA GLN A 89 12.48 8.64 14.43
C GLN A 89 12.52 10.04 15.06
N THR A 90 11.56 10.89 14.75
CA THR A 90 11.48 12.24 15.30
C THR A 90 10.71 12.35 16.61
N GLU A 91 9.71 11.48 16.83
CA GLU A 91 8.84 11.54 18.00
C GLU A 91 9.30 10.62 19.15
N ILE A 92 10.11 9.61 18.83
CA ILE A 92 10.58 8.63 19.82
C ILE A 92 12.00 8.95 20.27
N GLU A 93 12.23 8.88 21.57
CA GLU A 93 13.58 9.07 22.14
C GLU A 93 14.58 8.05 21.58
N PRO A 94 15.83 8.45 21.29
CA PRO A 94 16.83 7.60 20.64
C PRO A 94 17.06 6.25 21.32
N HIS A 95 17.00 6.19 22.63
CA HIS A 95 17.23 4.94 23.38
C HIS A 95 16.05 3.95 23.29
N LEU A 96 14.86 4.38 22.87
CA LEU A 96 13.67 3.55 22.68
C LEU A 96 13.45 3.12 21.23
N LEU A 97 14.13 3.76 20.27
CA LEU A 97 13.95 3.50 18.84
C LEU A 97 14.11 2.03 18.48
N GLY A 98 15.13 1.37 19.03
CA GLY A 98 15.38 -0.05 18.79
C GLY A 98 14.21 -0.94 19.21
N ARG A 99 13.59 -0.64 20.38
CA ARG A 99 12.42 -1.38 20.86
C ARG A 99 11.20 -1.13 20.01
N VAL A 100 10.94 0.12 19.63
CA VAL A 100 9.80 0.50 18.78
C VAL A 100 9.93 -0.15 17.41
N PHE A 101 11.09 -0.07 16.77
CA PHE A 101 11.32 -0.72 15.47
C PHE A 101 11.20 -2.24 15.54
N SER A 102 11.75 -2.88 16.57
CA SER A 102 11.60 -4.31 16.77
C SER A 102 10.14 -4.71 16.94
N PHE A 103 9.36 -3.93 17.69
CA PHE A 103 7.93 -4.17 17.87
C PHE A 103 7.15 -4.02 16.55
N VAL A 104 7.36 -2.93 15.82
CA VAL A 104 6.73 -2.69 14.51
C VAL A 104 7.08 -3.81 13.52
N THR A 105 8.35 -4.19 13.44
CA THR A 105 8.81 -5.27 12.55
C THR A 105 8.19 -6.60 12.94
N SER A 106 8.15 -6.95 14.22
CA SER A 106 7.56 -8.20 14.71
C SER A 106 6.06 -8.26 14.40
N LEU A 107 5.34 -7.15 14.62
CA LEU A 107 3.93 -7.07 14.25
C LEU A 107 3.72 -7.26 12.74
N SER A 108 4.55 -6.63 11.92
CA SER A 108 4.47 -6.75 10.46
C SER A 108 4.75 -8.17 9.99
N LEU A 109 5.75 -8.85 10.58
CA LEU A 109 6.07 -10.24 10.29
C LEU A 109 4.94 -11.20 10.67
N LEU A 110 4.26 -10.95 11.79
CA LEU A 110 3.09 -11.74 12.22
C LEU A 110 1.86 -11.44 11.36
N ALA A 111 1.64 -10.18 11.00
CA ALA A 111 0.50 -9.76 10.20
C ALA A 111 0.54 -10.36 8.79
N THR A 112 1.73 -10.57 8.22
CA THR A 112 1.89 -11.08 6.85
C THR A 112 1.26 -12.46 6.64
N PRO A 113 1.63 -13.53 7.40
CA PRO A 113 1.02 -14.84 7.20
C PRO A 113 -0.48 -14.86 7.58
N ILE A 114 -0.88 -14.08 8.59
CA ILE A 114 -2.29 -13.93 8.96
C ILE A 114 -3.06 -13.28 7.79
N GLY A 115 -2.51 -12.22 7.21
CA GLY A 115 -3.09 -11.55 6.06
C GLY A 115 -3.24 -12.47 4.84
N PHE A 116 -2.22 -13.26 4.52
CA PHE A 116 -2.29 -14.25 3.45
C PHE A 116 -3.34 -15.34 3.72
N GLY A 117 -3.42 -15.85 4.95
CA GLY A 117 -4.43 -16.82 5.34
C GLY A 117 -5.85 -16.27 5.20
N LEU A 118 -6.10 -15.07 5.71
CA LEU A 118 -7.39 -14.40 5.59
C LEU A 118 -7.74 -14.08 4.13
N ALA A 119 -6.77 -13.60 3.34
CA ALA A 119 -6.97 -13.33 1.93
C ALA A 119 -7.31 -14.61 1.14
N GLY A 120 -6.64 -15.72 1.44
CA GLY A 120 -6.94 -17.03 0.86
C GLY A 120 -8.37 -17.46 1.14
N LEU A 121 -8.76 -17.49 2.43
CA LEU A 121 -10.12 -17.84 2.85
C LEU A 121 -11.18 -16.91 2.23
N PHE A 122 -10.90 -15.61 2.19
CA PHE A 122 -11.83 -14.64 1.63
C PHE A 122 -12.04 -14.83 0.13
N THR A 123 -10.97 -15.16 -0.61
CA THR A 123 -11.04 -15.42 -2.06
C THR A 123 -11.72 -16.73 -2.39
N GLU A 124 -11.67 -17.73 -1.51
CA GLU A 124 -12.45 -18.97 -1.65
C GLU A 124 -13.96 -18.74 -1.47
N LEU A 125 -14.33 -17.85 -0.53
CA LEU A 125 -15.73 -17.55 -0.21
C LEU A 125 -16.37 -16.55 -1.21
N THR A 126 -15.56 -15.71 -1.85
CA THR A 126 -16.03 -14.64 -2.75
C THR A 126 -15.27 -14.66 -4.07
N ASN A 127 -14.44 -13.65 -4.31
CA ASN A 127 -13.49 -13.57 -5.42
C ASN A 127 -12.41 -12.51 -5.14
N VAL A 128 -11.36 -12.54 -5.94
CA VAL A 128 -10.21 -11.62 -5.81
C VAL A 128 -10.64 -10.15 -5.97
N ALA A 129 -11.58 -9.87 -6.87
CA ALA A 129 -12.08 -8.51 -7.11
C ALA A 129 -12.73 -7.91 -5.86
N THR A 130 -13.58 -8.70 -5.18
CA THR A 130 -14.22 -8.30 -3.92
C THR A 130 -13.18 -8.07 -2.83
N LEU A 131 -12.14 -8.90 -2.74
CA LEU A 131 -11.05 -8.71 -1.79
C LEU A 131 -10.36 -7.35 -1.99
N PHE A 132 -10.01 -7.02 -3.24
CA PHE A 132 -9.39 -5.73 -3.57
C PHE A 132 -10.31 -4.54 -3.23
N ALA A 133 -11.60 -4.63 -3.57
CA ALA A 133 -12.57 -3.59 -3.29
C ALA A 133 -12.72 -3.35 -1.77
N VAL A 134 -12.88 -4.42 -0.99
CA VAL A 134 -13.02 -4.33 0.47
C VAL A 134 -11.73 -3.79 1.11
N ALA A 135 -10.57 -4.29 0.71
CA ALA A 135 -9.29 -3.80 1.21
C ALA A 135 -9.10 -2.31 0.89
N GLY A 136 -9.45 -1.88 -0.33
CA GLY A 136 -9.39 -0.49 -0.73
C GLY A 136 -10.28 0.41 0.14
N VAL A 137 -11.53 0.01 0.39
CA VAL A 137 -12.46 0.75 1.27
C VAL A 137 -11.91 0.86 2.69
N LEU A 138 -11.41 -0.24 3.26
CA LEU A 138 -10.86 -0.24 4.61
C LEU A 138 -9.65 0.70 4.74
N ILE A 139 -8.77 0.74 3.75
CA ILE A 139 -7.61 1.63 3.73
C ILE A 139 -8.06 3.09 3.62
N VAL A 140 -9.02 3.41 2.77
CA VAL A 140 -9.57 4.77 2.62
C VAL A 140 -10.23 5.22 3.93
N LEU A 141 -11.03 4.36 4.56
CA LEU A 141 -11.65 4.67 5.86
C LEU A 141 -10.58 4.92 6.94
N ASN A 142 -9.53 4.12 6.97
CA ASN A 142 -8.42 4.30 7.92
C ASN A 142 -7.71 5.63 7.68
N ALA A 143 -7.44 6.00 6.42
CA ALA A 143 -6.85 7.28 6.06
C ALA A 143 -7.76 8.46 6.46
N ALA A 144 -9.07 8.34 6.25
CA ALA A 144 -10.04 9.36 6.65
C ALA A 144 -10.12 9.54 8.17
N LEU A 145 -10.04 8.44 8.93
CA LEU A 145 -9.96 8.49 10.39
C LEU A 145 -8.68 9.17 10.85
N ALA A 146 -7.53 8.85 10.24
CA ALA A 146 -6.26 9.48 10.55
C ALA A 146 -6.28 11.00 10.35
N MET A 147 -7.03 11.50 9.37
CA MET A 147 -7.21 12.94 9.17
C MET A 147 -8.05 13.61 10.28
N LYS A 148 -8.99 12.89 10.89
CA LYS A 148 -9.85 13.44 11.96
C LYS A 148 -9.18 13.51 13.33
N ILE A 149 -8.16 12.69 13.55
CA ILE A 149 -7.43 12.63 14.84
C ILE A 149 -6.44 13.79 14.98
N LYS A 150 -6.19 14.54 13.93
CA LYS A 150 -5.39 15.75 13.92
C LYS A 150 -6.27 16.96 14.28
#